data_c2e8e3ddae87f6aa5358528f9ee02bfc
#
_entry.id   c2e8e3ddae87f6aa5358528f9ee02bfc
#
_cell.length_a   1.000
_cell.length_b   1.000
_cell.length_c   1.000
_cell.angle_alpha   90.00
_cell.angle_beta   90.00
_cell.angle_gamma   90.00
#
_symmetry.space_group_name_H-M   'P 1'
#
loop_
_entity.id
_entity.type
_entity.pdbx_description
1 polymer ?
#
loop_
_entity_poly.entity_id
_entity_poly.type
_entity_poly.pdbx_seq_one_letter_code
_entity_poly.pdbx_strand_id
1 'polypeptide(L)'
;MPDNDRLPDVGFRPVKPVEGLATLVEGEAVLPPGARTSDSDPFEVRWIELDGVPGQLGIAMAPGRHDRAGAVTWWRDLHTDLRRLRHMHRAQLLVTLLTDEELRDLGIANLAEALDVHDLDAARLSIKDGSVPTPQQIDETMELLYAIVSRLRDGQTVVVHCRAGQGRSGMMAAMALTALGVTPDQAVARVRAVQPRAVETVAQEAYVGEATTHWLRRRLGDR
;
A
#
# COMPACT_ATOMS: atom_id res chain seq x y z
N MET A 1 -34.17 10.13 9.68
CA MET A 1 -33.04 9.29 9.27
C MET A 1 -31.80 9.89 9.91
N PRO A 2 -31.14 9.29 10.91
CA PRO A 2 -29.93 9.84 11.45
C PRO A 2 -28.81 9.64 10.43
N ASP A 3 -28.07 10.72 10.18
CA ASP A 3 -26.90 10.84 9.32
C ASP A 3 -25.72 10.06 9.96
N ASN A 4 -25.71 8.74 9.79
CA ASN A 4 -24.76 7.82 10.43
C ASN A 4 -23.61 7.44 9.47
N ASP A 5 -23.42 8.17 8.38
CA ASP A 5 -22.42 7.89 7.33
C ASP A 5 -21.12 8.69 7.48
N ARG A 6 -20.99 9.52 8.53
CA ARG A 6 -19.69 10.15 8.84
C ARG A 6 -18.84 9.14 9.57
N LEU A 7 -17.85 8.62 8.85
CA LEU A 7 -16.74 7.90 9.45
C LEU A 7 -16.07 8.83 10.50
N PRO A 8 -15.63 8.30 11.66
CA PRO A 8 -14.88 9.10 12.63
C PRO A 8 -13.66 9.73 11.95
N ASP A 9 -13.38 10.98 12.30
CA ASP A 9 -12.15 11.68 11.89
C ASP A 9 -10.98 10.99 12.59
N VAL A 10 -10.48 9.94 11.97
CA VAL A 10 -9.27 9.25 12.41
C VAL A 10 -8.10 10.12 12.00
N GLY A 11 -7.66 10.94 12.94
CA GLY A 11 -6.49 11.81 12.77
C GLY A 11 -5.34 11.03 12.13
N PHE A 12 -4.97 11.43 10.93
CA PHE A 12 -3.90 10.85 10.16
C PHE A 12 -2.61 10.88 10.99
N ARG A 13 -2.05 9.72 11.35
CA ARG A 13 -0.74 9.65 11.99
C ARG A 13 0.32 9.74 10.89
N PRO A 14 1.12 10.81 10.84
CA PRO A 14 2.22 10.89 9.89
C PRO A 14 3.16 9.71 10.10
N VAL A 15 3.70 9.17 9.02
CA VAL A 15 4.75 8.16 9.06
C VAL A 15 5.93 8.75 9.81
N LYS A 16 6.32 8.14 10.95
CA LYS A 16 7.52 8.59 11.67
C LYS A 16 8.75 8.26 10.82
N PRO A 17 9.71 9.20 10.68
CA PRO A 17 11.00 8.92 10.06
C PRO A 17 11.66 7.70 10.74
N VAL A 18 12.36 6.90 9.96
CA VAL A 18 13.16 5.79 10.50
C VAL A 18 14.38 6.42 11.18
N GLU A 19 14.43 6.41 12.54
CA GLU A 19 15.55 6.97 13.28
C GLU A 19 16.85 6.22 12.93
N GLY A 20 17.90 6.96 12.59
CA GLY A 20 19.25 6.43 12.47
C GLY A 20 19.92 6.48 11.10
N LEU A 21 19.39 7.22 10.12
CA LEU A 21 20.07 7.38 8.81
C LEU A 21 20.78 8.73 8.70
N ALA A 22 21.94 8.83 9.31
CA ALA A 22 22.94 9.81 8.88
C ALA A 22 24.03 9.06 8.09
N THR A 23 24.38 9.60 6.92
CA THR A 23 25.50 9.26 6.06
C THR A 23 25.31 8.07 5.11
N LEU A 24 24.73 8.36 3.92
CA LEU A 24 25.16 7.68 2.71
C LEU A 24 26.50 8.31 2.30
N VAL A 25 27.56 7.49 2.29
CA VAL A 25 28.85 7.82 1.72
C VAL A 25 28.63 8.06 0.23
N GLU A 26 29.09 9.22 -0.27
CA GLU A 26 29.15 9.55 -1.70
C GLU A 26 30.11 8.58 -2.42
N GLY A 27 29.56 7.44 -2.84
CA GLY A 27 30.14 6.62 -3.88
C GLY A 27 29.09 6.54 -4.96
N GLU A 28 29.40 6.93 -6.20
CA GLU A 28 28.52 6.71 -7.35
C GLU A 28 28.10 5.24 -7.37
N ALA A 29 26.85 4.98 -7.03
CA ALA A 29 26.29 3.64 -7.03
C ALA A 29 26.25 3.14 -8.48
N VAL A 30 27.17 2.25 -8.82
CA VAL A 30 27.28 1.70 -10.17
C VAL A 30 26.05 0.87 -10.49
N LEU A 31 25.32 1.28 -11.53
CA LEU A 31 24.15 0.57 -12.02
C LEU A 31 24.50 -0.89 -12.37
N PRO A 32 23.87 -1.88 -11.74
CA PRO A 32 24.14 -3.28 -12.06
C PRO A 32 23.78 -3.62 -13.52
N PRO A 33 24.61 -4.37 -14.24
CA PRO A 33 24.32 -4.75 -15.62
C PRO A 33 22.94 -5.43 -15.76
N GLY A 34 22.13 -4.96 -16.70
CA GLY A 34 20.79 -5.52 -16.98
C GLY A 34 19.75 -5.19 -15.90
N ALA A 35 20.03 -4.27 -14.99
CA ALA A 35 19.04 -3.83 -14.01
C ALA A 35 17.89 -3.07 -14.68
N ARG A 36 16.66 -3.30 -14.18
CA ARG A 36 15.48 -2.52 -14.53
C ARG A 36 15.45 -1.25 -13.69
N THR A 37 15.42 -0.12 -14.38
CA THR A 37 15.39 1.21 -13.77
C THR A 37 14.03 1.86 -13.90
N SER A 38 13.82 3.02 -13.27
CA SER A 38 12.61 3.82 -13.43
C SER A 38 12.40 4.33 -14.86
N ASP A 39 13.49 4.45 -15.65
CA ASP A 39 13.44 4.88 -17.05
C ASP A 39 13.18 3.72 -18.00
N SER A 40 13.89 2.59 -17.81
CA SER A 40 13.73 1.40 -18.68
C SER A 40 12.43 0.63 -18.42
N ASP A 41 11.88 0.75 -17.22
CA ASP A 41 10.70 0.04 -16.75
C ASP A 41 9.87 1.02 -15.91
N PRO A 42 9.08 1.90 -16.54
CA PRO A 42 8.35 2.97 -15.85
C PRO A 42 7.44 2.43 -14.74
N PHE A 43 7.35 3.18 -13.63
CA PHE A 43 6.55 2.76 -12.48
C PHE A 43 5.07 2.59 -12.86
N GLU A 44 4.54 1.41 -12.60
CA GLU A 44 3.16 1.05 -12.93
C GLU A 44 2.32 0.80 -11.68
N VAL A 45 1.05 1.19 -11.77
CA VAL A 45 0.01 0.90 -10.79
C VAL A 45 -1.02 -0.01 -11.45
N ARG A 46 -1.38 -1.10 -10.79
CA ARG A 46 -2.45 -1.99 -11.22
C ARG A 46 -3.75 -1.55 -10.59
N TRP A 47 -4.65 -1.02 -11.40
CA TRP A 47 -5.91 -0.43 -10.97
C TRP A 47 -6.98 -1.48 -10.78
N ILE A 48 -7.68 -1.40 -9.64
CA ILE A 48 -8.76 -2.30 -9.26
C ILE A 48 -10.08 -1.60 -9.54
N GLU A 49 -11.01 -2.31 -10.18
CA GLU A 49 -12.34 -1.79 -10.46
C GLU A 49 -13.16 -1.63 -9.17
N LEU A 50 -13.72 -0.43 -8.99
CA LEU A 50 -14.57 -0.05 -7.87
C LEU A 50 -15.99 0.26 -8.37
N ASP A 51 -17.01 -0.34 -7.76
CA ASP A 51 -18.39 -0.08 -8.11
C ASP A 51 -18.96 1.09 -7.30
N GLY A 52 -19.43 2.14 -7.96
CA GLY A 52 -20.14 3.24 -7.32
C GLY A 52 -19.30 4.11 -6.38
N VAL A 53 -17.99 4.02 -6.45
CA VAL A 53 -17.04 4.80 -5.66
C VAL A 53 -16.26 5.74 -6.59
N PRO A 54 -16.22 7.05 -6.34
CA PRO A 54 -15.60 8.01 -7.26
C PRO A 54 -14.07 7.97 -7.26
N GLY A 55 -13.44 7.43 -6.22
CA GLY A 55 -11.99 7.31 -6.09
C GLY A 55 -11.39 6.15 -6.88
N GLN A 56 -10.08 6.03 -6.84
CA GLN A 56 -9.33 4.97 -7.51
C GLN A 56 -8.46 4.22 -6.51
N LEU A 57 -8.48 2.89 -6.55
CA LEU A 57 -7.62 2.02 -5.75
C LEU A 57 -6.66 1.26 -6.66
N GLY A 58 -5.37 1.37 -6.36
CA GLY A 58 -4.35 0.63 -7.09
C GLY A 58 -3.37 -0.09 -6.17
N ILE A 59 -2.71 -1.10 -6.72
CA ILE A 59 -1.59 -1.79 -6.05
C ILE A 59 -0.33 -1.67 -6.89
N ALA A 60 0.83 -1.57 -6.20
CA ALA A 60 2.11 -1.40 -6.84
C ALA A 60 3.24 -2.11 -6.09
N MET A 61 4.40 -2.27 -6.76
CA MET A 61 5.65 -2.60 -6.09
C MET A 61 6.15 -1.41 -5.26
N ALA A 62 7.21 -1.61 -4.47
CA ALA A 62 7.87 -0.53 -3.76
C ALA A 62 8.50 0.48 -4.75
N PRO A 63 8.16 1.79 -4.66
CA PRO A 63 8.85 2.81 -5.44
C PRO A 63 10.31 2.91 -5.00
N GLY A 64 11.22 3.19 -5.92
CA GLY A 64 12.64 3.37 -5.63
C GLY A 64 13.38 2.13 -5.17
N ARG A 65 12.81 0.93 -5.30
CA ARG A 65 13.43 -0.30 -4.79
C ARG A 65 14.76 -0.63 -5.46
N HIS A 66 15.74 -0.99 -4.64
CA HIS A 66 17.01 -1.56 -5.05
C HIS A 66 17.10 -2.98 -4.52
N ASP A 67 16.84 -3.99 -5.34
CA ASP A 67 17.01 -5.38 -4.93
C ASP A 67 17.05 -6.34 -6.11
N ARG A 68 17.35 -7.61 -5.78
CA ARG A 68 17.26 -8.71 -6.73
C ARG A 68 16.06 -9.59 -6.39
N ALA A 69 15.15 -9.76 -7.34
CA ALA A 69 13.99 -10.64 -7.22
C ALA A 69 14.06 -11.72 -8.29
N GLY A 70 14.53 -12.91 -7.92
CA GLY A 70 14.80 -13.99 -8.87
C GLY A 70 15.84 -13.61 -9.90
N ALA A 71 15.46 -13.61 -11.18
CA ALA A 71 16.34 -13.23 -12.30
C ALA A 71 16.36 -11.73 -12.58
N VAL A 72 15.52 -10.93 -11.92
CA VAL A 72 15.39 -9.50 -12.16
C VAL A 72 16.14 -8.72 -11.08
N THR A 73 17.03 -7.83 -11.50
CA THR A 73 17.63 -6.82 -10.62
C THR A 73 16.90 -5.51 -10.81
N TRP A 74 16.42 -4.93 -9.71
CA TRP A 74 15.76 -3.63 -9.68
C TRP A 74 16.71 -2.57 -9.15
N TRP A 75 16.80 -1.45 -9.87
CA TRP A 75 17.61 -0.28 -9.51
C TRP A 75 16.85 0.98 -9.86
N ARG A 76 15.85 1.27 -9.05
CA ARG A 76 14.88 2.32 -9.34
C ARG A 76 15.24 3.61 -8.62
N ASP A 77 14.93 4.74 -9.24
CA ASP A 77 15.02 6.04 -8.60
C ASP A 77 13.72 6.38 -7.87
N LEU A 78 13.82 6.62 -6.56
CA LEU A 78 12.67 6.88 -5.69
C LEU A 78 11.90 8.13 -6.13
N HIS A 79 12.60 9.23 -6.40
CA HIS A 79 11.95 10.49 -6.76
C HIS A 79 11.30 10.44 -8.14
N THR A 80 11.87 9.70 -9.07
CA THR A 80 11.28 9.46 -10.40
C THR A 80 9.98 8.66 -10.28
N ASP A 81 9.98 7.61 -9.46
CA ASP A 81 8.77 6.79 -9.21
C ASP A 81 7.67 7.58 -8.50
N LEU A 82 8.01 8.35 -7.45
CA LEU A 82 7.04 9.17 -6.72
C LEU A 82 6.47 10.29 -7.59
N ARG A 83 7.30 10.94 -8.40
CA ARG A 83 6.84 11.94 -9.37
C ARG A 83 5.85 11.32 -10.36
N ARG A 84 6.10 10.10 -10.82
CA ARG A 84 5.18 9.38 -11.69
C ARG A 84 3.88 9.02 -10.98
N LEU A 85 3.95 8.56 -9.72
CA LEU A 85 2.76 8.33 -8.88
C LEU A 85 1.92 9.60 -8.75
N ARG A 86 2.54 10.72 -8.42
CA ARG A 86 1.84 12.00 -8.21
C ARG A 86 1.21 12.55 -9.47
N HIS A 87 1.97 12.63 -10.57
CA HIS A 87 1.55 13.38 -11.75
C HIS A 87 0.89 12.51 -12.82
N MET A 88 1.37 11.29 -13.05
CA MET A 88 0.79 10.39 -14.06
C MET A 88 -0.37 9.57 -13.51
N HIS A 89 -0.20 9.03 -12.30
CA HIS A 89 -1.22 8.22 -11.66
C HIS A 89 -2.16 9.02 -10.76
N ARG A 90 -1.89 10.31 -10.53
CA ARG A 90 -2.69 11.24 -9.71
C ARG A 90 -2.94 10.72 -8.31
N ALA A 91 -2.02 9.95 -7.75
CA ALA A 91 -2.11 9.45 -6.39
C ALA A 91 -2.10 10.63 -5.39
N GLN A 92 -2.97 10.55 -4.39
CA GLN A 92 -2.97 11.44 -3.24
C GLN A 92 -2.45 10.72 -1.99
N LEU A 93 -2.69 9.43 -1.84
CA LEU A 93 -2.24 8.63 -0.71
C LEU A 93 -1.42 7.44 -1.18
N LEU A 94 -0.21 7.28 -0.63
CA LEU A 94 0.57 6.05 -0.73
C LEU A 94 0.53 5.30 0.59
N VAL A 95 0.04 4.06 0.56
CA VAL A 95 0.01 3.15 1.71
C VAL A 95 1.18 2.18 1.63
N THR A 96 2.05 2.20 2.63
CA THR A 96 3.24 1.35 2.73
C THR A 96 3.01 0.21 3.72
N LEU A 97 3.20 -1.03 3.25
CA LEU A 97 3.05 -2.24 4.08
C LEU A 97 4.41 -2.91 4.43
N LEU A 98 5.50 -2.20 4.24
CA LEU A 98 6.86 -2.69 4.48
C LEU A 98 7.28 -2.49 5.95
N THR A 99 8.12 -3.40 6.42
CA THR A 99 8.83 -3.25 7.70
C THR A 99 9.97 -2.24 7.58
N ASP A 100 10.51 -1.76 8.71
CA ASP A 100 11.69 -0.87 8.71
C ASP A 100 12.93 -1.55 8.12
N GLU A 101 13.07 -2.85 8.36
CA GLU A 101 14.14 -3.65 7.78
C GLU A 101 14.03 -3.68 6.25
N GLU A 102 12.85 -3.96 5.71
CA GLU A 102 12.62 -3.97 4.27
C GLU A 102 12.84 -2.60 3.61
N LEU A 103 12.46 -1.50 4.28
CA LEU A 103 12.73 -0.15 3.78
C LEU A 103 14.24 0.12 3.63
N ARG A 104 15.04 -0.33 4.62
CA ARG A 104 16.51 -0.25 4.55
C ARG A 104 17.09 -1.14 3.46
N ASP A 105 16.66 -2.40 3.41
CA ASP A 105 17.14 -3.40 2.44
C ASP A 105 16.85 -2.99 0.98
N LEU A 106 15.73 -2.27 0.77
CA LEU A 106 15.34 -1.77 -0.55
C LEU A 106 15.98 -0.41 -0.89
N GLY A 107 16.76 0.17 0.03
CA GLY A 107 17.40 1.47 -0.18
C GLY A 107 16.44 2.66 -0.14
N ILE A 108 15.27 2.51 0.47
CA ILE A 108 14.21 3.54 0.53
C ILE A 108 13.82 3.91 1.96
N ALA A 109 14.77 3.87 2.89
CA ALA A 109 14.53 4.23 4.29
C ALA A 109 14.03 5.68 4.46
N ASN A 110 14.33 6.55 3.50
CA ASN A 110 13.88 7.95 3.41
C ASN A 110 12.53 8.12 2.67
N LEU A 111 11.74 7.05 2.51
CA LEU A 111 10.48 7.10 1.77
C LEU A 111 9.52 8.18 2.32
N ALA A 112 9.45 8.34 3.65
CA ALA A 112 8.55 9.31 4.27
C ALA A 112 8.88 10.75 3.86
N GLU A 113 10.16 11.13 3.96
CA GLU A 113 10.66 12.45 3.57
C GLU A 113 10.48 12.69 2.06
N ALA A 114 10.70 11.63 1.25
CA ALA A 114 10.52 11.73 -0.19
C ALA A 114 9.06 11.92 -0.59
N LEU A 115 8.10 11.34 0.15
CA LEU A 115 6.66 11.53 -0.08
C LEU A 115 6.25 12.99 0.16
N ASP A 116 6.74 13.61 1.25
CA ASP A 116 6.50 15.03 1.54
C ASP A 116 7.00 15.95 0.42
N VAL A 117 8.19 15.67 -0.13
CA VAL A 117 8.76 16.42 -1.27
C VAL A 117 7.87 16.37 -2.52
N HIS A 118 7.12 15.28 -2.70
CA HIS A 118 6.25 15.06 -3.85
C HIS A 118 4.77 15.37 -3.59
N ASP A 119 4.42 15.97 -2.45
CA ASP A 119 3.04 16.28 -2.09
C ASP A 119 2.13 15.02 -2.15
N LEU A 120 2.64 13.92 -1.59
CA LEU A 120 1.95 12.65 -1.46
C LEU A 120 1.70 12.36 0.02
N ASP A 121 0.46 12.18 0.39
CA ASP A 121 0.12 11.73 1.73
C ASP A 121 0.63 10.30 1.97
N ALA A 122 1.07 10.02 3.19
CA ALA A 122 1.62 8.74 3.58
C ALA A 122 0.78 8.06 4.66
N ALA A 123 0.53 6.77 4.51
CA ALA A 123 0.04 5.92 5.59
C ALA A 123 0.87 4.62 5.63
N ARG A 124 1.01 4.04 6.82
CA ARG A 124 1.84 2.85 6.97
C ARG A 124 1.25 1.86 7.96
N LEU A 125 1.33 0.57 7.60
CA LEU A 125 1.12 -0.56 8.48
C LEU A 125 2.24 -1.58 8.22
N SER A 126 3.12 -1.78 9.20
CA SER A 126 4.26 -2.71 9.06
C SER A 126 3.78 -4.16 9.17
N ILE A 127 3.81 -4.89 8.05
CA ILE A 127 3.44 -6.31 7.98
C ILE A 127 4.63 -7.10 7.46
N LYS A 128 5.04 -8.16 8.17
CA LYS A 128 6.10 -9.06 7.71
C LYS A 128 5.72 -9.73 6.38
N ASP A 129 6.70 -9.93 5.50
CA ASP A 129 6.47 -10.54 4.19
C ASP A 129 5.81 -11.93 4.30
N GLY A 130 4.84 -12.20 3.43
CA GLY A 130 4.05 -13.43 3.45
C GLY A 130 3.05 -13.55 4.61
N SER A 131 3.04 -12.61 5.57
CA SER A 131 2.21 -12.64 6.77
C SER A 131 0.94 -11.78 6.63
N VAL A 132 0.15 -11.81 7.69
CA VAL A 132 -1.02 -10.96 7.94
C VAL A 132 -0.73 -10.01 9.11
N PRO A 133 -1.51 -8.95 9.35
CA PRO A 133 -1.44 -8.16 10.58
C PRO A 133 -1.55 -9.03 11.82
N THR A 134 -0.77 -8.70 12.85
CA THR A 134 -0.84 -9.41 14.14
C THR A 134 -2.11 -9.03 14.90
N PRO A 135 -2.55 -9.84 15.90
CA PRO A 135 -3.67 -9.46 16.75
C PRO A 135 -3.53 -8.09 17.42
N GLN A 136 -2.31 -7.67 17.74
CA GLN A 136 -2.01 -6.37 18.33
C GLN A 136 -2.16 -5.21 17.33
N GLN A 137 -2.14 -5.50 16.03
CA GLN A 137 -2.29 -4.53 14.95
C GLN A 137 -3.74 -4.41 14.43
N ILE A 138 -4.71 -5.09 15.05
CA ILE A 138 -6.12 -5.05 14.58
C ILE A 138 -6.64 -3.61 14.55
N ASP A 139 -6.43 -2.84 15.60
CA ASP A 139 -6.91 -1.46 15.68
C ASP A 139 -6.25 -0.57 14.62
N GLU A 140 -4.94 -0.63 14.48
CA GLU A 140 -4.17 0.06 13.46
C GLU A 140 -4.61 -0.32 12.03
N THR A 141 -4.89 -1.62 11.83
CA THR A 141 -5.39 -2.14 10.54
C THR A 141 -6.76 -1.56 10.21
N MET A 142 -7.67 -1.48 11.19
CA MET A 142 -8.99 -0.90 10.98
C MET A 142 -8.92 0.61 10.75
N GLU A 143 -8.07 1.33 11.48
CA GLU A 143 -7.83 2.77 11.26
C GLU A 143 -7.31 3.04 9.84
N LEU A 144 -6.33 2.26 9.38
CA LEU A 144 -5.82 2.36 8.03
C LEU A 144 -6.90 2.07 6.99
N LEU A 145 -7.71 1.04 7.22
CA LEU A 145 -8.80 0.68 6.32
C LEU A 145 -9.86 1.79 6.25
N TYR A 146 -10.19 2.44 7.37
CA TYR A 146 -11.06 3.62 7.41
C TYR A 146 -10.48 4.77 6.60
N ALA A 147 -9.19 5.06 6.74
CA ALA A 147 -8.51 6.10 5.99
C ALA A 147 -8.56 5.84 4.48
N ILE A 148 -8.29 4.61 4.04
CA ILE A 148 -8.38 4.21 2.63
C ILE A 148 -9.81 4.42 2.10
N VAL A 149 -10.80 3.85 2.79
CA VAL A 149 -12.21 3.89 2.36
C VAL A 149 -12.75 5.32 2.32
N SER A 150 -12.43 6.16 3.30
CA SER A 150 -12.81 7.57 3.31
C SER A 150 -12.26 8.29 2.08
N ARG A 151 -10.96 8.16 1.82
CA ARG A 151 -10.30 8.78 0.67
C ARG A 151 -10.92 8.35 -0.67
N LEU A 152 -11.23 7.05 -0.80
CA LEU A 152 -11.88 6.53 -2.01
C LEU A 152 -13.29 7.12 -2.20
N ARG A 153 -14.06 7.29 -1.11
CA ARG A 153 -15.38 7.92 -1.15
C ARG A 153 -15.32 9.41 -1.50
N ASP A 154 -14.26 10.07 -1.08
CA ASP A 154 -13.97 11.47 -1.40
C ASP A 154 -13.40 11.68 -2.81
N GLY A 155 -13.37 10.64 -3.65
CA GLY A 155 -12.89 10.72 -5.03
C GLY A 155 -11.37 10.71 -5.17
N GLN A 156 -10.64 10.37 -4.12
CA GLN A 156 -9.18 10.38 -4.13
C GLN A 156 -8.60 9.07 -4.68
N THR A 157 -7.38 9.16 -5.18
CA THR A 157 -6.62 8.03 -5.68
C THR A 157 -5.68 7.50 -4.58
N VAL A 158 -5.87 6.25 -4.21
CA VAL A 158 -5.07 5.54 -3.19
C VAL A 158 -4.25 4.44 -3.86
N VAL A 159 -2.96 4.41 -3.58
CA VAL A 159 -2.08 3.32 -4.03
C VAL A 159 -1.52 2.59 -2.82
N VAL A 160 -1.69 1.27 -2.79
CA VAL A 160 -1.16 0.40 -1.75
C VAL A 160 0.04 -0.37 -2.29
N HIS A 161 1.17 -0.32 -1.60
CA HIS A 161 2.33 -1.08 -2.00
C HIS A 161 2.90 -1.97 -0.88
N CYS A 162 3.58 -3.01 -1.31
CA CYS A 162 4.50 -3.80 -0.51
C CYS A 162 5.82 -3.95 -1.28
N ARG A 163 6.58 -5.02 -1.11
CA ARG A 163 7.83 -5.23 -1.86
C ARG A 163 7.57 -5.43 -3.36
N ALA A 164 6.74 -6.40 -3.72
CA ALA A 164 6.47 -6.81 -5.11
C ALA A 164 5.09 -6.38 -5.65
N GLY A 165 4.23 -5.78 -4.83
CA GLY A 165 2.89 -5.43 -5.22
C GLY A 165 1.95 -6.63 -5.37
N GLN A 166 2.11 -7.66 -4.54
CA GLN A 166 1.39 -8.94 -4.66
C GLN A 166 0.66 -9.31 -3.36
N GLY A 167 1.32 -9.99 -2.43
CA GLY A 167 0.68 -10.58 -1.24
C GLY A 167 0.00 -9.57 -0.34
N ARG A 168 0.78 -8.78 0.40
CA ARG A 168 0.30 -7.81 1.41
C ARG A 168 -0.54 -6.69 0.80
N SER A 169 -0.09 -6.10 -0.31
CA SER A 169 -0.84 -5.05 -0.99
C SER A 169 -2.15 -5.57 -1.59
N GLY A 170 -2.13 -6.79 -2.14
CA GLY A 170 -3.34 -7.45 -2.61
C GLY A 170 -4.34 -7.73 -1.49
N MET A 171 -3.86 -8.22 -0.35
CA MET A 171 -4.68 -8.44 0.85
C MET A 171 -5.33 -7.14 1.35
N MET A 172 -4.56 -6.07 1.52
CA MET A 172 -5.09 -4.78 1.96
C MET A 172 -6.10 -4.20 0.96
N ALA A 173 -5.84 -4.33 -0.33
CA ALA A 173 -6.79 -3.89 -1.37
C ALA A 173 -8.08 -4.71 -1.34
N ALA A 174 -8.00 -6.04 -1.15
CA ALA A 174 -9.19 -6.88 -0.99
C ALA A 174 -9.99 -6.51 0.26
N MET A 175 -9.32 -6.21 1.39
CA MET A 175 -9.99 -5.71 2.60
C MET A 175 -10.69 -4.36 2.36
N ALA A 176 -10.09 -3.45 1.57
CA ALA A 176 -10.74 -2.20 1.21
C ALA A 176 -12.01 -2.43 0.36
N LEU A 177 -11.98 -3.38 -0.57
CA LEU A 177 -13.17 -3.78 -1.33
C LEU A 177 -14.27 -4.35 -0.42
N THR A 178 -13.91 -5.19 0.56
CA THR A 178 -14.92 -5.74 1.49
C THR A 178 -15.52 -4.65 2.37
N ALA A 179 -14.74 -3.67 2.78
CA ALA A 179 -15.23 -2.50 3.53
C ALA A 179 -16.15 -1.60 2.68
N LEU A 180 -16.04 -1.66 1.35
CA LEU A 180 -16.95 -1.03 0.39
C LEU A 180 -18.18 -1.89 0.07
N GLY A 181 -18.30 -3.10 0.62
CA GLY A 181 -19.50 -3.95 0.50
C GLY A 181 -19.35 -5.13 -0.47
N VAL A 182 -18.16 -5.36 -1.02
CA VAL A 182 -17.87 -6.53 -1.85
C VAL A 182 -17.67 -7.76 -0.95
N THR A 183 -18.14 -8.94 -1.35
CA THR A 183 -17.87 -10.16 -0.57
C THR A 183 -16.39 -10.53 -0.61
N PRO A 184 -15.82 -11.20 0.41
CA PRO A 184 -14.40 -11.56 0.45
C PRO A 184 -13.92 -12.31 -0.79
N ASP A 185 -14.66 -13.30 -1.27
CA ASP A 185 -14.28 -14.09 -2.44
C ASP A 185 -14.25 -13.23 -3.72
N GLN A 186 -15.25 -12.35 -3.91
CA GLN A 186 -15.29 -11.41 -5.03
C GLN A 186 -14.17 -10.38 -4.94
N ALA A 187 -13.85 -9.91 -3.73
CA ALA A 187 -12.77 -8.95 -3.51
C ALA A 187 -11.41 -9.55 -3.91
N VAL A 188 -11.12 -10.76 -3.45
CA VAL A 188 -9.90 -11.49 -3.84
C VAL A 188 -9.87 -11.73 -5.35
N ALA A 189 -10.98 -12.15 -5.95
CA ALA A 189 -11.07 -12.37 -7.39
C ALA A 189 -10.79 -11.09 -8.20
N ARG A 190 -11.36 -9.94 -7.80
CA ARG A 190 -11.10 -8.64 -8.47
C ARG A 190 -9.64 -8.23 -8.38
N VAL A 191 -9.00 -8.38 -7.24
CA VAL A 191 -7.58 -8.07 -7.08
C VAL A 191 -6.72 -9.01 -7.93
N ARG A 192 -7.03 -10.30 -7.98
CA ARG A 192 -6.33 -11.29 -8.83
C ARG A 192 -6.55 -11.07 -10.33
N ALA A 193 -7.65 -10.44 -10.73
CA ALA A 193 -7.88 -10.09 -12.13
C ALA A 193 -6.83 -9.11 -12.69
N VAL A 194 -6.33 -8.18 -11.86
CA VAL A 194 -5.30 -7.20 -12.24
C VAL A 194 -3.90 -7.61 -11.81
N GLN A 195 -3.78 -8.45 -10.78
CA GLN A 195 -2.53 -9.02 -10.29
C GLN A 195 -2.72 -10.50 -9.95
N PRO A 196 -2.45 -11.41 -10.89
CA PRO A 196 -2.74 -12.85 -10.70
C PRO A 196 -2.09 -13.50 -9.49
N ARG A 197 -0.99 -12.93 -8.99
CA ARG A 197 -0.28 -13.41 -7.79
C ARG A 197 -0.69 -12.65 -6.50
N ALA A 198 -1.75 -11.87 -6.54
CA ALA A 198 -2.21 -11.16 -5.36
C ALA A 198 -2.80 -12.10 -4.31
N VAL A 199 -2.69 -11.71 -3.04
CA VAL A 199 -3.14 -12.52 -1.89
C VAL A 199 -2.43 -13.89 -1.94
N GLU A 200 -1.11 -13.86 -1.71
CA GLU A 200 -0.18 -14.96 -2.01
C GLU A 200 -0.34 -16.19 -1.11
N THR A 201 -0.80 -15.99 0.13
CA THR A 201 -0.85 -17.06 1.12
C THR A 201 -2.29 -17.37 1.54
N VAL A 202 -2.53 -18.62 1.94
CA VAL A 202 -3.81 -19.04 2.51
C VAL A 202 -4.19 -18.19 3.73
N ALA A 203 -3.19 -17.82 4.56
CA ALA A 203 -3.41 -16.95 5.71
C ALA A 203 -3.89 -15.55 5.29
N GLN A 204 -3.32 -14.97 4.24
CA GLN A 204 -3.76 -13.68 3.72
C GLN A 204 -5.20 -13.75 3.17
N GLU A 205 -5.55 -14.81 2.48
CA GLU A 205 -6.91 -15.01 1.95
C GLU A 205 -7.94 -15.16 3.08
N ALA A 206 -7.64 -15.97 4.08
CA ALA A 206 -8.49 -16.11 5.28
C ALA A 206 -8.64 -14.79 6.02
N TYR A 207 -7.56 -14.02 6.17
CA TYR A 207 -7.57 -12.74 6.88
C TYR A 207 -8.47 -11.69 6.23
N VAL A 208 -8.68 -11.70 4.92
CA VAL A 208 -9.65 -10.83 4.25
C VAL A 208 -11.06 -11.04 4.82
N GLY A 209 -11.47 -12.29 5.05
CA GLY A 209 -12.77 -12.61 5.68
C GLY A 209 -12.85 -12.21 7.16
N GLU A 210 -11.76 -12.44 7.91
CA GLU A 210 -11.67 -12.05 9.33
C GLU A 210 -11.75 -10.52 9.49
N ALA A 211 -10.99 -9.80 8.70
CA ALA A 211 -10.98 -8.32 8.70
C ALA A 211 -12.36 -7.75 8.35
N THR A 212 -13.09 -8.38 7.42
CA THR A 212 -14.48 -8.02 7.10
C THR A 212 -15.37 -8.12 8.33
N THR A 213 -15.22 -9.16 9.12
CA THR A 213 -15.99 -9.34 10.36
C THR A 213 -15.68 -8.26 11.39
N HIS A 214 -14.39 -7.91 11.58
CA HIS A 214 -13.95 -6.82 12.45
C HIS A 214 -14.49 -5.47 11.99
N TRP A 215 -14.46 -5.22 10.68
CA TRP A 215 -15.00 -4.01 10.07
C TRP A 215 -16.50 -3.84 10.34
N LEU A 216 -17.28 -4.90 10.11
CA LEU A 216 -18.73 -4.87 10.32
C LEU A 216 -19.10 -4.66 11.79
N ARG A 217 -18.42 -5.32 12.73
CA ARG A 217 -18.63 -5.12 14.16
C ARG A 217 -18.41 -3.67 14.58
N ARG A 218 -17.31 -3.05 14.14
CA ARG A 218 -17.06 -1.63 14.45
C ARG A 218 -18.11 -0.68 13.87
N ARG A 219 -18.61 -0.95 12.67
CA ARG A 219 -19.69 -0.15 12.07
C ARG A 219 -21.02 -0.30 12.78
N LEU A 220 -21.32 -1.46 13.34
CA LEU A 220 -22.56 -1.74 14.05
C LEU A 220 -22.53 -1.33 15.54
N GLY A 221 -21.38 -0.86 16.03
CA GLY A 221 -21.23 -0.42 17.41
C GLY A 221 -20.98 -1.55 18.41
N ASP A 222 -20.77 -2.78 17.96
CA ASP A 222 -20.32 -3.89 18.79
C ASP A 222 -18.81 -3.67 19.09
N ARG A 223 -18.52 -3.25 20.34
CA ARG A 223 -17.16 -3.17 20.89
C ARG A 223 -16.72 -4.49 21.50
#